data_aefeba105d46daec0b4d1e8607277efc
#
_entry.id   aefeba105d46daec0b4d1e8607277efc
#
_cell.length_a   1.000
_cell.length_b   1.000
_cell.length_c   1.000
_cell.angle_alpha   90.00
_cell.angle_beta   90.00
_cell.angle_gamma   90.00
#
_symmetry.space_group_name_H-M   'P 1'
#
loop_
_entity.id
_entity.type
_entity.pdbx_description
1 polymer ?
#
loop_
_entity_poly.entity_id
_entity_poly.type
_entity_poly.pdbx_seq_one_letter_code
_entity_poly.pdbx_strand_id
1 'polypeptide(L)'
;MPTISSFSGIIIVMYLKNKEHNPPHIHAITQDFDTPFLISTGEIMEGDFPAKSRALVKEFILKYQKELEDMWETEKYIKLPPIV
;
A
#
# COMPACT_ATOMS: atom_id res chain seq x y z
N MET A 1 -0.69 9.77 -9.04
CA MET A 1 -0.49 8.93 -7.85
C MET A 1 -1.79 8.84 -7.08
N PRO A 2 -2.58 7.81 -7.32
CA PRO A 2 -3.88 7.71 -6.66
C PRO A 2 -3.74 7.30 -5.20
N THR A 3 -4.50 7.99 -4.35
CA THR A 3 -4.60 7.64 -2.94
C THR A 3 -5.67 6.56 -2.79
N ILE A 4 -5.28 5.43 -2.22
CA ILE A 4 -6.18 4.29 -2.07
C ILE A 4 -6.93 4.35 -0.74
N SER A 5 -6.24 4.74 0.33
CA SER A 5 -6.85 4.85 1.64
C SER A 5 -5.98 5.72 2.54
N SER A 6 -6.53 6.08 3.70
CA SER A 6 -5.79 6.86 4.70
C SER A 6 -6.33 6.50 6.08
N PHE A 7 -5.43 6.19 7.01
CA PHE A 7 -5.81 5.86 8.39
C PHE A 7 -4.59 6.01 9.30
N SER A 8 -4.84 6.46 10.52
CA SER A 8 -3.81 6.56 11.58
C SER A 8 -2.55 7.30 11.13
N GLY A 9 -2.73 8.37 10.33
CA GLY A 9 -1.61 9.15 9.84
C GLY A 9 -0.84 8.50 8.71
N ILE A 10 -1.33 7.39 8.17
CA ILE A 10 -0.72 6.67 7.07
C ILE A 10 -1.55 6.87 5.81
N ILE A 11 -0.91 7.23 4.71
CA ILE A 11 -1.57 7.36 3.42
C ILE A 11 -1.12 6.19 2.55
N ILE A 12 -2.08 5.44 2.00
CA ILE A 12 -1.78 4.32 1.11
C ILE A 12 -1.98 4.79 -0.31
N VAL A 13 -0.94 4.66 -1.13
CA VAL A 13 -1.00 5.07 -2.54
C VAL A 13 -0.47 3.95 -3.42
N MET A 14 -0.85 3.99 -4.70
CA MET A 14 -0.33 3.07 -5.70
C MET A 14 0.14 3.91 -6.88
N TYR A 15 1.42 3.79 -7.23
CA TYR A 15 1.96 4.49 -8.39
C TYR A 15 1.57 3.75 -9.67
N LEU A 16 1.57 4.47 -10.78
CA LEU A 16 1.23 3.88 -12.05
C LEU A 16 2.19 2.74 -12.40
N LYS A 17 1.63 1.67 -12.94
CA LYS A 17 2.37 0.45 -13.24
C LYS A 17 3.55 0.69 -14.18
N ASN A 18 3.40 1.60 -15.13
CA ASN A 18 4.46 1.91 -16.09
C ASN A 18 5.62 2.69 -15.48
N LYS A 19 5.48 3.17 -14.25
CA LYS A 19 6.53 3.90 -13.55
C LYS A 19 7.14 3.10 -12.42
N GLU A 20 6.58 1.94 -12.14
CA GLU A 20 7.03 1.06 -11.07
C GLU A 20 7.29 -0.31 -11.64
N HIS A 21 8.18 -1.05 -10.99
CA HIS A 21 8.55 -2.38 -11.42
C HIS A 21 7.86 -3.44 -10.56
N ASN A 22 7.75 -4.64 -11.12
CA ASN A 22 7.30 -5.79 -10.33
C ASN A 22 8.32 -6.07 -9.22
N PRO A 23 7.89 -6.64 -8.10
CA PRO A 23 6.57 -7.21 -7.85
C PRO A 23 5.52 -6.15 -7.53
N PRO A 24 4.21 -6.53 -7.58
CA PRO A 24 3.13 -5.61 -7.21
C PRO A 24 3.27 -5.10 -5.79
N HIS A 25 3.14 -3.79 -5.63
CA HIS A 25 3.33 -3.17 -4.32
C HIS A 25 2.55 -1.87 -4.19
N ILE A 26 2.34 -1.45 -2.95
CA ILE A 26 1.78 -0.15 -2.62
C ILE A 26 2.84 0.64 -1.86
N HIS A 27 2.63 1.93 -1.73
CA HIS A 27 3.47 2.76 -0.87
C HIS A 27 2.66 3.23 0.33
N ALA A 28 3.25 3.14 1.50
CA ALA A 28 2.67 3.68 2.73
C ALA A 28 3.48 4.91 3.09
N ILE A 29 2.79 6.04 3.20
CA ILE A 29 3.43 7.34 3.39
C ILE A 29 2.99 7.93 4.72
N THR A 30 3.96 8.33 5.53
CA THR A 30 3.72 9.12 6.74
C THR A 30 4.53 10.41 6.63
N GLN A 31 4.51 11.21 7.67
CA GLN A 31 5.29 12.43 7.69
C GLN A 31 6.78 12.17 7.47
N ASP A 32 7.29 11.04 7.99
CA ASP A 32 8.72 10.74 7.99
C ASP A 32 9.13 9.58 7.09
N PHE A 33 8.16 8.84 6.53
CA PHE A 33 8.45 7.63 5.77
C PHE A 33 7.64 7.55 4.49
N ASP A 34 8.23 6.96 3.47
CA ASP A 34 7.57 6.58 2.21
C ASP A 34 8.14 5.22 1.85
N THR A 35 7.43 4.16 2.21
CA THR A 35 7.97 2.81 2.18
C THR A 35 7.09 1.90 1.32
N PRO A 36 7.70 1.15 0.37
CA PRO A 36 6.94 0.20 -0.44
C PRO A 36 6.70 -1.10 0.32
N PHE A 37 5.46 -1.60 0.18
CA PHE A 37 5.02 -2.86 0.79
C PHE A 37 4.52 -3.81 -0.29
N LEU A 38 4.91 -5.07 -0.21
CA LEU A 38 4.43 -6.10 -1.14
C LEU A 38 2.94 -6.38 -0.94
N ILE A 39 2.20 -6.45 -2.04
CA ILE A 39 0.78 -6.80 -1.96
C ILE A 39 0.63 -8.28 -1.61
N SER A 40 1.54 -9.14 -2.10
CA SER A 40 1.42 -10.57 -1.89
C SER A 40 1.59 -11.00 -0.43
N THR A 41 2.38 -10.29 0.35
CA THR A 41 2.69 -10.69 1.73
C THR A 41 2.35 -9.63 2.77
N GLY A 42 2.20 -8.37 2.35
CA GLY A 42 2.04 -7.26 3.28
C GLY A 42 3.33 -6.86 3.98
N GLU A 43 4.46 -7.37 3.53
CA GLU A 43 5.76 -7.06 4.13
C GLU A 43 6.46 -5.92 3.38
N ILE A 44 7.39 -5.26 4.06
CA ILE A 44 8.19 -4.21 3.46
C ILE A 44 9.08 -4.78 2.37
N MET A 45 9.13 -4.10 1.21
CA MET A 45 10.05 -4.46 0.13
C MET A 45 11.47 -4.00 0.42
N GLU A 46 11.60 -2.75 0.87
CA GLU A 46 12.89 -2.18 1.21
C GLU A 46 12.67 -0.98 2.13
N GLY A 47 13.70 -0.58 2.84
CA GLY A 47 13.64 0.55 3.75
C GLY A 47 13.10 0.17 5.10
N ASP A 48 12.49 1.12 5.79
CA ASP A 48 12.03 0.96 7.16
C ASP A 48 10.67 1.60 7.37
N PHE A 49 10.00 1.21 8.44
CA PHE A 49 8.69 1.76 8.79
C PHE A 49 8.44 1.42 10.27
N PRO A 50 7.83 2.31 11.04
CA PRO A 50 7.60 2.03 12.48
C PRO A 50 6.81 0.74 12.68
N ALA A 51 7.22 -0.08 13.64
CA ALA A 51 6.68 -1.43 13.84
C ALA A 51 5.16 -1.45 14.01
N LYS A 52 4.62 -0.54 14.81
CA LYS A 52 3.18 -0.48 15.07
C LYS A 52 2.40 -0.13 13.79
N SER A 53 2.89 0.86 13.06
CA SER A 53 2.26 1.29 11.80
C SER A 53 2.42 0.22 10.73
N ARG A 54 3.54 -0.48 10.72
CA ARG A 54 3.80 -1.57 9.78
C ARG A 54 2.76 -2.69 9.94
N ALA A 55 2.40 -3.01 11.18
CA ALA A 55 1.38 -4.02 11.45
C ALA A 55 0.02 -3.61 10.88
N LEU A 56 -0.33 -2.32 10.99
CA LEU A 56 -1.57 -1.79 10.44
C LEU A 56 -1.59 -1.87 8.92
N VAL A 57 -0.47 -1.52 8.28
CA VAL A 57 -0.38 -1.58 6.82
C VAL A 57 -0.51 -3.01 6.34
N LYS A 58 0.16 -3.95 7.01
CA LYS A 58 0.06 -5.37 6.66
C LYS A 58 -1.38 -5.86 6.77
N GLU A 59 -2.06 -5.51 7.84
CA GLU A 59 -3.46 -5.88 8.03
C GLU A 59 -4.33 -5.35 6.91
N PHE A 60 -4.13 -4.09 6.53
CA PHE A 60 -4.86 -3.47 5.44
C PHE A 60 -4.63 -4.22 4.12
N ILE A 61 -3.36 -4.50 3.80
CA ILE A 61 -3.01 -5.18 2.56
C ILE A 61 -3.65 -6.57 2.50
N LEU A 62 -3.55 -7.35 3.57
CA LEU A 62 -4.11 -8.70 3.57
C LEU A 62 -5.62 -8.69 3.48
N LYS A 63 -6.27 -7.70 4.08
CA LYS A 63 -7.72 -7.57 4.00
C LYS A 63 -8.20 -7.27 2.59
N TYR A 64 -7.48 -6.42 1.87
CA TYR A 64 -7.88 -5.98 0.54
C TYR A 64 -6.95 -6.48 -0.56
N GLN A 65 -6.33 -7.63 -0.34
CA GLN A 65 -5.30 -8.15 -1.24
C GLN A 65 -5.79 -8.31 -2.67
N LYS A 66 -6.98 -8.85 -2.85
CA LYS A 66 -7.54 -9.07 -4.18
C LYS A 66 -7.80 -7.74 -4.89
N GLU A 67 -8.39 -6.79 -4.17
CA GLU A 67 -8.68 -5.48 -4.74
C GLU A 67 -7.39 -4.74 -5.13
N LEU A 68 -6.37 -4.85 -4.29
CA LEU A 68 -5.08 -4.21 -4.58
C LEU A 68 -4.39 -4.85 -5.77
N GLU A 69 -4.46 -6.17 -5.90
CA GLU A 69 -3.90 -6.87 -7.05
C GLU A 69 -4.62 -6.50 -8.34
N ASP A 70 -5.95 -6.38 -8.27
CA ASP A 70 -6.74 -5.96 -9.43
C ASP A 70 -6.36 -4.54 -9.85
N MET A 71 -6.21 -3.61 -8.90
CA MET A 71 -5.80 -2.25 -9.22
C MET A 71 -4.43 -2.21 -9.87
N TRP A 72 -3.50 -3.04 -9.40
CA TRP A 72 -2.16 -3.12 -9.98
C TRP A 72 -2.23 -3.57 -11.44
N GLU A 73 -3.04 -4.58 -11.73
CA GLU A 73 -3.14 -5.14 -13.08
C GLU A 73 -3.90 -4.24 -14.06
N THR A 74 -5.03 -3.68 -13.60
CA THR A 74 -5.93 -2.95 -14.51
C THR A 74 -5.68 -1.45 -14.53
N GLU A 75 -4.94 -0.93 -13.56
CA GLU A 75 -4.72 0.50 -13.36
C GLU A 75 -6.03 1.27 -13.16
N LYS A 76 -7.07 0.57 -12.69
CA LYS A 76 -8.34 1.19 -12.32
C LYS A 76 -8.39 1.30 -10.81
N TYR A 77 -8.10 2.49 -10.32
CA TYR A 77 -7.93 2.73 -8.90
C TYR A 77 -9.25 3.14 -8.25
N ILE A 78 -9.53 2.54 -7.10
CA ILE A 78 -10.69 2.87 -6.28
C ILE A 78 -10.22 3.15 -4.86
N LYS A 79 -11.01 3.90 -4.11
CA LYS A 79 -10.70 4.11 -2.70
C LYS A 79 -11.24 2.96 -1.88
N LEU A 80 -10.44 2.50 -0.92
CA LEU A 80 -10.82 1.43 -0.01
C LEU A 80 -11.05 2.00 1.37
N PRO A 81 -11.96 1.42 2.16
CA PRO A 81 -12.23 1.90 3.50
C PRO A 81 -11.00 1.75 4.40
N PRO A 82 -10.79 2.66 5.34
CA PRO A 82 -9.71 2.48 6.31
C PRO A 82 -10.03 1.33 7.25
N ILE A 83 -8.98 0.73 7.85
CA ILE A 83 -9.15 -0.37 8.80
C ILE A 83 -9.31 0.11 10.24
N VAL A 84 -8.98 1.37 10.50
CA VAL A 84 -9.13 1.98 11.84
C VAL A 84 -9.68 3.37 11.73
#